data_2306b86e6b37645209b2963b95fcd502
#
_entry.id   2306b86e6b37645209b2963b95fcd502
#
_cell.length_a   1.000
_cell.length_b   1.000
_cell.length_c   1.000
_cell.angle_alpha   90.00
_cell.angle_beta   90.00
_cell.angle_gamma   90.00
#
_symmetry.space_group_name_H-M   'P 1'
#
loop_
_entity.id
_entity.type
_entity.pdbx_description
1 polymer ?
#
loop_
_entity_poly.entity_id
_entity_poly.type
_entity_poly.pdbx_seq_one_letter_code
_entity_poly.pdbx_strand_id
1 'polypeptide(L)'
;MTYTYARRYRGPLKAVILDWAGTTLDYGCCAPAVVFTEVFKRQGVEISMEEARAPMGAHKKVHIRRISENPNVAARWEKTHGRLPTEEDVVAMFEAFVPLQLACLADYAELIPGTLEFVAAARQRGLKIGSTTGYTVEMMDLLGREAARRGYEPDHSVSSAEVPEGRPAPWMCLENAKHLGV
;
A
#
# COMPACT_ATOMS: atom_id res chain seq x y z
N MET A 1 -8.03 6.40 38.34
CA MET A 1 -7.18 5.21 38.10
C MET A 1 -7.11 5.01 36.60
N THR A 2 -5.92 5.13 35.99
CA THR A 2 -5.72 4.84 34.56
C THR A 2 -5.39 3.36 34.43
N TYR A 3 -6.27 2.58 33.81
CA TYR A 3 -6.02 1.15 33.58
C TYR A 3 -5.14 1.00 32.35
N THR A 4 -3.91 0.50 32.52
CA THR A 4 -3.00 0.21 31.41
C THR A 4 -2.99 -1.29 31.16
N TYR A 5 -3.56 -1.74 30.03
CA TYR A 5 -3.52 -3.13 29.60
C TYR A 5 -2.28 -3.35 28.74
N ALA A 6 -1.33 -4.14 29.24
CA ALA A 6 -0.18 -4.57 28.44
C ALA A 6 -0.38 -6.03 27.99
N ARG A 7 -0.64 -6.20 26.70
CA ARG A 7 -0.74 -7.54 26.09
C ARG A 7 0.66 -8.10 25.89
N ARG A 8 1.04 -9.11 26.66
CA ARG A 8 2.30 -9.85 26.50
C ARG A 8 2.01 -11.20 25.85
N TYR A 9 2.29 -11.32 24.55
CA TYR A 9 2.30 -12.62 23.90
C TYR A 9 3.51 -13.43 24.41
N ARG A 10 3.28 -14.67 24.87
CA ARG A 10 4.31 -15.57 25.41
C ARG A 10 4.51 -16.83 24.57
N GLY A 11 3.79 -16.97 23.47
CA GLY A 11 3.92 -18.10 22.55
C GLY A 11 5.05 -17.91 21.54
N PRO A 12 5.43 -18.97 20.81
CA PRO A 12 6.42 -18.87 19.74
C PRO A 12 5.86 -18.03 18.59
N LEU A 13 6.69 -17.15 18.01
CA LEU A 13 6.38 -16.52 16.73
C LEU A 13 6.36 -17.62 15.65
N LYS A 14 5.40 -17.53 14.71
CA LYS A 14 5.24 -18.51 13.63
C LYS A 14 5.30 -17.88 12.24
N ALA A 15 5.00 -16.62 12.13
CA ALA A 15 5.06 -15.87 10.87
C ALA A 15 5.43 -14.40 11.10
N VAL A 16 5.89 -13.76 10.03
CA VAL A 16 6.03 -12.31 9.90
C VAL A 16 5.21 -11.89 8.69
N ILE A 17 4.39 -10.85 8.84
CA ILE A 17 3.60 -10.29 7.75
C ILE A 17 4.14 -8.89 7.46
N LEU A 18 4.67 -8.70 6.25
CA LEU A 18 5.35 -7.48 5.81
C LEU A 18 4.45 -6.68 4.86
N ASP A 19 4.61 -5.37 4.84
CA ASP A 19 4.09 -4.55 3.76
C ASP A 19 5.05 -4.58 2.56
N TRP A 20 4.60 -4.11 1.40
CA TRP A 20 5.40 -4.02 0.19
C TRP A 20 6.08 -2.65 0.06
N ALA A 21 5.41 -1.67 -0.52
CA ALA A 21 6.00 -0.37 -0.82
C ALA A 21 6.45 0.38 0.44
N GLY A 22 7.72 0.73 0.51
CA GLY A 22 8.33 1.38 1.65
C GLY A 22 8.76 0.46 2.79
N THR A 23 8.51 -0.86 2.66
CA THR A 23 8.92 -1.87 3.65
C THR A 23 9.86 -2.90 3.05
N THR A 24 9.47 -3.57 1.97
CA THR A 24 10.28 -4.60 1.31
C THR A 24 10.87 -4.14 -0.01
N LEU A 25 10.21 -3.22 -0.70
CA LEU A 25 10.66 -2.60 -1.95
C LEU A 25 10.17 -1.14 -2.03
N ASP A 26 10.57 -0.42 -3.11
CA ASP A 26 10.20 0.97 -3.36
C ASP A 26 10.48 1.87 -2.15
N TYR A 27 11.76 2.09 -1.84
CA TYR A 27 12.17 2.96 -0.75
C TYR A 27 11.53 4.35 -0.86
N GLY A 28 10.78 4.74 0.17
CA GLY A 28 10.07 6.02 0.22
C GLY A 28 8.69 6.02 -0.47
N CYS A 29 8.17 4.87 -0.91
CA CYS A 29 6.87 4.76 -1.59
C CYS A 29 6.74 5.71 -2.78
N CYS A 30 7.77 5.73 -3.64
CA CYS A 30 7.86 6.72 -4.72
C CYS A 30 6.88 6.40 -5.86
N ALA A 31 6.74 5.13 -6.24
CA ALA A 31 5.87 4.73 -7.34
C ALA A 31 4.44 5.27 -7.21
N PRO A 32 3.70 5.01 -6.13
CA PRO A 32 2.33 5.52 -6.02
C PRO A 32 2.29 7.05 -5.82
N ALA A 33 3.25 7.63 -5.12
CA ALA A 33 3.25 9.07 -4.85
C ALA A 33 3.36 9.91 -6.13
N VAL A 34 4.25 9.53 -7.06
CA VAL A 34 4.40 10.19 -8.36
C VAL A 34 3.12 10.08 -9.19
N VAL A 35 2.48 8.90 -9.20
CA VAL A 35 1.23 8.71 -9.96
C VAL A 35 0.07 9.50 -9.35
N PHE A 36 -0.04 9.60 -8.03
CA PHE A 36 -1.05 10.46 -7.40
C PHE A 36 -0.86 11.93 -7.80
N THR A 37 0.37 12.45 -7.75
CA THR A 37 0.61 13.83 -8.18
C THR A 37 0.23 14.05 -9.64
N GLU A 38 0.53 13.12 -10.52
CA GLU A 38 0.18 13.20 -11.95
C GLU A 38 -1.33 13.17 -12.18
N VAL A 39 -2.06 12.26 -11.48
CA VAL A 39 -3.51 12.14 -11.62
C VAL A 39 -4.22 13.42 -11.18
N PHE A 40 -3.85 14.01 -10.05
CA PHE A 40 -4.41 15.29 -9.61
C PHE A 40 -4.02 16.45 -10.53
N LYS A 41 -2.79 16.48 -11.02
CA LYS A 41 -2.33 17.48 -12.01
C LYS A 41 -3.16 17.45 -13.29
N ARG A 42 -3.56 16.27 -13.77
CA ARG A 42 -4.47 16.12 -14.92
C ARG A 42 -5.85 16.71 -14.68
N GLN A 43 -6.26 16.84 -13.41
CA GLN A 43 -7.48 17.55 -13.02
C GLN A 43 -7.24 19.07 -12.81
N GLY A 44 -6.04 19.58 -13.12
CA GLY A 44 -5.68 20.98 -12.88
C GLY A 44 -5.44 21.31 -11.42
N VAL A 45 -5.27 20.31 -10.57
CA VAL A 45 -5.05 20.46 -9.12
C VAL A 45 -3.67 19.93 -8.75
N GLU A 46 -2.76 20.81 -8.38
CA GLU A 46 -1.44 20.41 -7.90
C GLU A 46 -1.51 19.96 -6.44
N ILE A 47 -0.89 18.83 -6.15
CA ILE A 47 -0.70 18.31 -4.78
C ILE A 47 0.79 18.13 -4.49
N SER A 48 1.19 18.33 -3.24
CA SER A 48 2.56 18.08 -2.82
C SER A 48 2.83 16.58 -2.64
N MET A 49 4.10 16.20 -2.63
CA MET A 49 4.52 14.82 -2.31
C MET A 49 4.12 14.40 -0.90
N GLU A 50 4.04 15.35 0.02
CA GLU A 50 3.57 15.11 1.40
C GLU A 50 2.07 14.78 1.39
N GLU A 51 1.25 15.58 0.70
CA GLU A 51 -0.19 15.33 0.53
C GLU A 51 -0.44 14.00 -0.18
N ALA A 52 0.35 13.68 -1.22
CA ALA A 52 0.28 12.41 -1.93
C ALA A 52 0.63 11.20 -1.04
N ARG A 53 1.51 11.36 -0.05
CA ARG A 53 1.95 10.27 0.84
C ARG A 53 1.13 10.13 2.11
N ALA A 54 0.42 11.15 2.55
CA ALA A 54 -0.28 11.15 3.84
C ALA A 54 -1.21 9.93 4.06
N PRO A 55 -2.03 9.48 3.08
CA PRO A 55 -2.87 8.29 3.24
C PRO A 55 -2.19 6.97 2.83
N MET A 56 -0.85 6.90 2.74
CA MET A 56 -0.14 5.71 2.24
C MET A 56 -0.54 4.44 2.99
N GLY A 57 -0.59 3.31 2.26
CA GLY A 57 -1.03 2.02 2.81
C GLY A 57 -2.52 1.71 2.65
N ALA A 58 -3.36 2.71 2.37
CA ALA A 58 -4.78 2.49 2.06
C ALA A 58 -4.97 1.90 0.64
N HIS A 59 -6.13 1.28 0.40
CA HIS A 59 -6.57 0.93 -0.96
C HIS A 59 -6.55 2.17 -1.86
N LYS A 60 -6.10 2.05 -3.11
CA LYS A 60 -5.78 3.19 -3.97
C LYS A 60 -6.96 4.14 -4.22
N LYS A 61 -8.17 3.63 -4.39
CA LYS A 61 -9.37 4.46 -4.50
C LYS A 61 -9.66 5.25 -3.21
N VAL A 62 -9.52 4.59 -2.05
CA VAL A 62 -9.67 5.24 -0.74
C VAL A 62 -8.57 6.28 -0.51
N HIS A 63 -7.36 6.00 -1.00
CA HIS A 63 -6.24 6.92 -0.93
C HIS A 63 -6.53 8.22 -1.71
N ILE A 64 -7.00 8.11 -2.96
CA ILE A 64 -7.42 9.27 -3.79
C ILE A 64 -8.50 10.06 -3.05
N ARG A 65 -9.52 9.40 -2.52
CA ARG A 65 -10.59 10.07 -1.75
C ARG A 65 -10.03 10.86 -0.57
N ARG A 66 -9.14 10.27 0.23
CA ARG A 66 -8.52 10.94 1.39
C ARG A 66 -7.66 12.14 0.99
N ILE A 67 -6.95 12.06 -0.16
CA ILE A 67 -6.24 13.23 -0.70
C ILE A 67 -7.26 14.32 -1.08
N SER A 68 -8.34 13.97 -1.76
CA SER A 68 -9.40 14.89 -2.18
C SER A 68 -10.10 15.56 -0.99
N GLU A 69 -10.24 14.87 0.13
CA GLU A 69 -10.83 15.36 1.38
C GLU A 69 -9.86 16.22 2.22
N ASN A 70 -8.57 16.26 1.89
CA ASN A 70 -7.63 17.16 2.55
C ASN A 70 -8.06 18.61 2.34
N PRO A 71 -8.22 19.43 3.39
CA PRO A 71 -8.77 20.78 3.27
C PRO A 71 -8.03 21.67 2.26
N ASN A 72 -6.70 21.56 2.18
CA ASN A 72 -5.89 22.33 1.24
C ASN A 72 -6.09 21.87 -0.21
N VAL A 73 -6.23 20.57 -0.42
CA VAL A 73 -6.50 19.98 -1.74
C VAL A 73 -7.93 20.32 -2.18
N ALA A 74 -8.91 20.15 -1.29
CA ALA A 74 -10.32 20.49 -1.54
C ALA A 74 -10.50 21.96 -1.91
N ALA A 75 -9.81 22.88 -1.24
CA ALA A 75 -9.85 24.30 -1.58
C ALA A 75 -9.24 24.59 -2.97
N ARG A 76 -8.13 23.94 -3.35
CA ARG A 76 -7.56 24.05 -4.69
C ARG A 76 -8.49 23.47 -5.75
N TRP A 77 -9.13 22.35 -5.45
CA TRP A 77 -10.12 21.73 -6.32
C TRP A 77 -11.33 22.65 -6.55
N GLU A 78 -11.91 23.20 -5.48
CA GLU A 78 -13.04 24.11 -5.56
C GLU A 78 -12.70 25.37 -6.36
N LYS A 79 -11.50 25.92 -6.18
CA LYS A 79 -11.01 27.05 -7.00
C LYS A 79 -10.93 26.71 -8.48
N THR A 80 -10.57 25.48 -8.83
CA THR A 80 -10.39 25.05 -10.23
C THR A 80 -11.72 24.66 -10.89
N HIS A 81 -12.60 23.96 -10.15
CA HIS A 81 -13.82 23.35 -10.70
C HIS A 81 -15.12 24.04 -10.27
N GLY A 82 -15.06 25.04 -9.37
CA GLY A 82 -16.24 25.73 -8.82
C GLY A 82 -17.10 24.88 -7.87
N ARG A 83 -16.63 23.69 -7.49
CA ARG A 83 -17.29 22.75 -6.57
C ARG A 83 -16.27 21.87 -5.85
N LEU A 84 -16.67 21.23 -4.79
CA LEU A 84 -15.85 20.20 -4.11
C LEU A 84 -15.74 18.91 -4.95
N PRO A 85 -14.71 18.09 -4.72
CA PRO A 85 -14.56 16.77 -5.34
C PRO A 85 -15.77 15.88 -5.02
N THR A 86 -16.24 15.12 -5.99
CA THR A 86 -17.33 14.14 -5.82
C THR A 86 -16.79 12.71 -5.89
N GLU A 87 -17.64 11.72 -5.61
CA GLU A 87 -17.27 10.30 -5.76
C GLU A 87 -16.99 9.95 -7.22
N GLU A 88 -17.69 10.57 -8.19
CA GLU A 88 -17.44 10.38 -9.62
C GLU A 88 -16.03 10.85 -10.00
N ASP A 89 -15.57 11.98 -9.43
CA ASP A 89 -14.20 12.46 -9.66
C ASP A 89 -13.18 11.47 -9.09
N VAL A 90 -13.43 10.91 -7.90
CA VAL A 90 -12.58 9.88 -7.28
C VAL A 90 -12.51 8.61 -8.14
N VAL A 91 -13.64 8.17 -8.69
CA VAL A 91 -13.70 7.02 -9.60
C VAL A 91 -12.88 7.28 -10.86
N ALA A 92 -13.11 8.41 -11.53
CA ALA A 92 -12.40 8.79 -12.75
C ALA A 92 -10.88 8.91 -12.52
N MET A 93 -10.47 9.50 -11.40
CA MET A 93 -9.06 9.57 -11.02
C MET A 93 -8.47 8.19 -10.73
N PHE A 94 -9.22 7.28 -10.11
CA PHE A 94 -8.76 5.91 -9.85
C PHE A 94 -8.62 5.10 -11.15
N GLU A 95 -9.54 5.25 -12.09
CA GLU A 95 -9.46 4.62 -13.41
C GLU A 95 -8.23 5.11 -14.21
N ALA A 96 -7.90 6.40 -14.10
CA ALA A 96 -6.69 6.96 -14.69
C ALA A 96 -5.40 6.54 -13.94
N PHE A 97 -5.49 6.34 -12.63
CA PHE A 97 -4.36 5.95 -11.78
C PHE A 97 -3.83 4.54 -12.13
N VAL A 98 -4.72 3.57 -12.31
CA VAL A 98 -4.33 2.15 -12.49
C VAL A 98 -3.35 1.95 -13.66
N PRO A 99 -3.65 2.40 -14.90
CA PRO A 99 -2.73 2.20 -16.03
C PRO A 99 -1.41 2.97 -15.85
N LEU A 100 -1.43 4.16 -15.27
CA LEU A 100 -0.22 4.93 -14.99
C LEU A 100 0.68 4.23 -13.97
N GLN A 101 0.07 3.68 -12.91
CA GLN A 101 0.82 2.94 -11.90
C GLN A 101 1.43 1.67 -12.49
N LEU A 102 0.67 0.90 -13.27
CA LEU A 102 1.17 -0.31 -13.94
C LEU A 102 2.33 0.01 -14.89
N ALA A 103 2.29 1.13 -15.59
CA ALA A 103 3.32 1.52 -16.54
C ALA A 103 4.68 1.84 -15.88
N CYS A 104 4.69 2.33 -14.64
CA CYS A 104 5.92 2.69 -13.94
C CYS A 104 6.32 1.72 -12.81
N LEU A 105 5.44 0.80 -12.42
CA LEU A 105 5.61 0.01 -11.19
C LEU A 105 6.89 -0.85 -11.21
N ALA A 106 7.26 -1.39 -12.38
CA ALA A 106 8.46 -2.20 -12.54
C ALA A 106 9.76 -1.43 -12.25
N ASP A 107 9.78 -0.11 -12.55
CA ASP A 107 10.93 0.77 -12.32
C ASP A 107 11.18 1.02 -10.82
N TYR A 108 10.17 0.80 -9.99
CA TYR A 108 10.22 0.98 -8.54
C TYR A 108 10.26 -0.34 -7.76
N ALA A 109 10.53 -1.46 -8.43
CA ALA A 109 10.55 -2.78 -7.79
C ALA A 109 11.88 -3.13 -7.11
N GLU A 110 12.78 -2.16 -6.94
CA GLU A 110 14.04 -2.37 -6.19
C GLU A 110 13.75 -2.71 -4.73
N LEU A 111 14.42 -3.76 -4.25
CA LEU A 111 14.30 -4.19 -2.86
C LEU A 111 14.98 -3.19 -1.91
N ILE A 112 14.35 -2.95 -0.80
CA ILE A 112 14.94 -2.16 0.28
C ILE A 112 16.14 -2.93 0.85
N PRO A 113 17.31 -2.29 1.05
CA PRO A 113 18.47 -2.94 1.64
C PRO A 113 18.14 -3.64 2.96
N GLY A 114 18.57 -4.89 3.11
CA GLY A 114 18.29 -5.71 4.28
C GLY A 114 17.03 -6.58 4.15
N THR A 115 16.19 -6.42 3.12
CA THR A 115 14.98 -7.23 2.93
C THR A 115 15.30 -8.72 2.81
N LEU A 116 16.24 -9.10 1.95
CA LEU A 116 16.58 -10.51 1.73
C LEU A 116 17.25 -11.12 2.95
N GLU A 117 18.15 -10.39 3.59
CA GLU A 117 18.83 -10.82 4.81
C GLU A 117 17.83 -11.05 5.96
N PHE A 118 16.88 -10.13 6.13
CA PHE A 118 15.82 -10.27 7.12
C PHE A 118 14.95 -11.49 6.84
N VAL A 119 14.48 -11.69 5.60
CA VAL A 119 13.66 -12.84 5.21
C VAL A 119 14.41 -14.15 5.41
N ALA A 120 15.68 -14.22 5.02
CA ALA A 120 16.52 -15.38 5.24
C ALA A 120 16.67 -15.70 6.74
N ALA A 121 16.95 -14.70 7.57
CA ALA A 121 17.06 -14.86 9.01
C ALA A 121 15.74 -15.27 9.67
N ALA A 122 14.61 -14.79 9.19
CA ALA A 122 13.28 -15.18 9.66
C ALA A 122 12.98 -16.65 9.31
N ARG A 123 13.25 -17.06 8.05
CA ARG A 123 13.07 -18.44 7.60
C ARG A 123 13.98 -19.43 8.32
N GLN A 124 15.24 -19.06 8.63
CA GLN A 124 16.15 -19.87 9.46
C GLN A 124 15.60 -20.12 10.86
N ARG A 125 14.77 -19.22 11.39
CA ARG A 125 14.05 -19.39 12.66
C ARG A 125 12.72 -20.13 12.53
N GLY A 126 12.41 -20.68 11.37
CA GLY A 126 11.16 -21.39 11.10
C GLY A 126 9.94 -20.49 10.93
N LEU A 127 10.13 -19.17 10.71
CA LEU A 127 9.02 -18.26 10.48
C LEU A 127 8.59 -18.30 9.01
N LYS A 128 7.28 -18.29 8.80
CA LYS A 128 6.66 -18.08 7.49
C LYS A 128 6.59 -16.58 7.18
N ILE A 129 6.62 -16.24 5.90
CA ILE A 129 6.60 -14.85 5.43
C ILE A 129 5.28 -14.58 4.73
N GLY A 130 4.42 -13.79 5.35
CA GLY A 130 3.23 -13.23 4.73
C GLY A 130 3.48 -11.83 4.21
N SER A 131 2.59 -11.36 3.35
CA SER A 131 2.66 -9.99 2.87
C SER A 131 1.29 -9.35 2.70
N THR A 132 1.20 -8.03 2.87
CA THR A 132 -0.03 -7.25 2.66
C THR A 132 0.26 -5.99 1.87
N THR A 133 -0.72 -5.50 1.10
CA THR A 133 -0.55 -4.27 0.33
C THR A 133 -1.87 -3.55 0.06
N GLY A 134 -1.80 -2.24 -0.19
CA GLY A 134 -2.90 -1.43 -0.73
C GLY A 134 -2.98 -1.41 -2.26
N TYR A 135 -2.13 -2.16 -2.97
CA TYR A 135 -2.18 -2.31 -4.43
C TYR A 135 -3.38 -3.15 -4.88
N THR A 136 -3.77 -3.03 -6.16
CA THR A 136 -4.74 -3.93 -6.78
C THR A 136 -4.10 -5.30 -7.06
N VAL A 137 -4.92 -6.31 -7.37
CA VAL A 137 -4.45 -7.66 -7.71
C VAL A 137 -3.50 -7.62 -8.93
N GLU A 138 -3.86 -6.87 -9.98
CA GLU A 138 -3.04 -6.72 -11.20
C GLU A 138 -1.68 -6.09 -10.91
N MET A 139 -1.64 -5.07 -10.05
CA MET A 139 -0.37 -4.46 -9.61
C MET A 139 0.47 -5.46 -8.81
N MET A 140 -0.17 -6.29 -7.99
CA MET A 140 0.51 -7.32 -7.21
C MET A 140 1.09 -8.43 -8.09
N ASP A 141 0.38 -8.85 -9.14
CA ASP A 141 0.86 -9.84 -10.10
C ASP A 141 2.13 -9.36 -10.82
N LEU A 142 2.16 -8.07 -11.21
CA LEU A 142 3.35 -7.48 -11.82
C LEU A 142 4.49 -7.38 -10.81
N LEU A 143 4.22 -6.79 -9.65
CA LEU A 143 5.22 -6.51 -8.63
C LEU A 143 5.79 -7.79 -8.02
N GLY A 144 4.95 -8.82 -7.82
CA GLY A 144 5.36 -10.14 -7.33
C GLY A 144 6.36 -10.81 -8.25
N ARG A 145 6.13 -10.75 -9.59
CA ARG A 145 7.11 -11.26 -10.58
C ARG A 145 8.43 -10.50 -10.53
N GLU A 146 8.39 -9.18 -10.42
CA GLU A 146 9.60 -8.36 -10.34
C GLU A 146 10.37 -8.58 -9.04
N ALA A 147 9.67 -8.72 -7.92
CA ALA A 147 10.27 -9.02 -6.62
C ALA A 147 10.89 -10.43 -6.57
N ALA A 148 10.20 -11.43 -7.13
CA ALA A 148 10.70 -12.80 -7.22
C ALA A 148 12.00 -12.88 -8.06
N ARG A 149 12.08 -12.15 -9.17
CA ARG A 149 13.34 -12.03 -9.96
C ARG A 149 14.51 -11.47 -9.15
N ARG A 150 14.21 -10.67 -8.12
CA ARG A 150 15.18 -10.07 -7.20
C ARG A 150 15.40 -10.91 -5.93
N GLY A 151 14.74 -12.07 -5.82
CA GLY A 151 14.87 -13.02 -4.72
C GLY A 151 13.89 -12.84 -3.57
N TYR A 152 12.94 -11.90 -3.66
CA TYR A 152 11.90 -11.73 -2.64
C TYR A 152 10.60 -12.40 -3.08
N GLU A 153 10.25 -13.48 -2.40
CA GLU A 153 9.05 -14.26 -2.63
C GLU A 153 8.43 -14.65 -1.28
N PRO A 154 7.39 -13.93 -0.80
CA PRO A 154 6.67 -14.31 0.40
C PRO A 154 5.87 -15.58 0.18
N ASP A 155 5.63 -16.35 1.26
CA ASP A 155 4.88 -17.62 1.21
C ASP A 155 3.39 -17.37 0.90
N HIS A 156 2.87 -16.17 1.22
CA HIS A 156 1.53 -15.72 0.82
C HIS A 156 1.45 -14.20 0.82
N SER A 157 0.65 -13.64 -0.09
CA SER A 157 0.40 -12.19 -0.20
C SER A 157 -1.09 -11.91 -0.30
N VAL A 158 -1.57 -10.86 0.36
CA VAL A 158 -2.96 -10.42 0.31
C VAL A 158 -3.02 -8.94 -0.05
N SER A 159 -3.74 -8.64 -1.12
CA SER A 159 -4.10 -7.29 -1.54
C SER A 159 -5.31 -6.78 -0.76
N SER A 160 -5.41 -5.47 -0.56
CA SER A 160 -6.59 -4.83 0.01
C SER A 160 -7.88 -4.99 -0.84
N ALA A 161 -7.74 -5.41 -2.10
CA ALA A 161 -8.87 -5.71 -2.98
C ALA A 161 -9.48 -7.10 -2.73
N GLU A 162 -8.78 -7.99 -2.00
CA GLU A 162 -9.19 -9.37 -1.74
C GLU A 162 -9.92 -9.54 -0.40
N VAL A 163 -10.08 -8.45 0.34
CA VAL A 163 -10.71 -8.45 1.66
C VAL A 163 -11.84 -7.42 1.72
N PRO A 164 -12.83 -7.59 2.63
CA PRO A 164 -13.95 -6.66 2.75
C PRO A 164 -13.54 -5.21 3.04
N GLU A 165 -12.45 -5.02 3.78
CA GLU A 165 -11.91 -3.72 4.14
C GLU A 165 -10.38 -3.80 4.30
N GLY A 166 -9.66 -2.87 3.64
CA GLY A 166 -8.22 -2.71 3.78
C GLY A 166 -7.83 -2.07 5.12
N ARG A 167 -6.55 -1.73 5.26
CA ARG A 167 -6.02 -1.06 6.46
C ARG A 167 -6.82 0.20 6.84
N PRO A 168 -7.10 0.42 8.12
CA PRO A 168 -6.53 -0.22 9.31
C PRO A 168 -7.21 -1.53 9.75
N ALA A 169 -8.22 -2.04 9.02
CA ALA A 169 -8.84 -3.30 9.35
C ALA A 169 -7.82 -4.47 9.31
N PRO A 170 -7.95 -5.49 10.17
CA PRO A 170 -6.98 -6.56 10.29
C PRO A 170 -7.11 -7.67 9.25
N TRP A 171 -8.07 -7.58 8.34
CA TRP A 171 -8.50 -8.68 7.47
C TRP A 171 -7.37 -9.26 6.62
N MET A 172 -6.51 -8.42 6.03
CA MET A 172 -5.37 -8.92 5.26
C MET A 172 -4.36 -9.72 6.11
N CYS A 173 -4.16 -9.33 7.36
CA CYS A 173 -3.29 -10.07 8.29
C CYS A 173 -3.92 -11.39 8.71
N LEU A 174 -5.24 -11.41 8.97
CA LEU A 174 -5.97 -12.62 9.36
C LEU A 174 -6.02 -13.62 8.18
N GLU A 175 -6.23 -13.14 6.96
CA GLU A 175 -6.22 -14.01 5.78
C GLU A 175 -4.82 -14.59 5.51
N ASN A 176 -3.75 -13.81 5.69
CA ASN A 176 -2.38 -14.33 5.69
C ASN A 176 -2.18 -15.40 6.77
N ALA A 177 -2.58 -15.15 8.01
CA ALA A 177 -2.43 -16.10 9.09
C ALA A 177 -3.14 -17.43 8.80
N LYS A 178 -4.36 -17.37 8.28
CA LYS A 178 -5.15 -18.53 7.84
C LYS A 178 -4.43 -19.35 6.77
N HIS A 179 -3.97 -18.71 5.69
CA HIS A 179 -3.25 -19.39 4.61
C HIS A 179 -1.92 -19.98 5.06
N LEU A 180 -1.22 -19.27 5.91
CA LEU A 180 0.04 -19.73 6.50
C LEU A 180 -0.15 -20.83 7.55
N GLY A 181 -1.37 -21.09 8.02
CA GLY A 181 -1.67 -22.09 9.05
C GLY A 181 -1.08 -21.72 10.42
N VAL A 182 -1.17 -20.45 10.80
CA VAL A 182 -0.60 -19.94 12.06
C VAL A 182 -1.63 -19.21 12.90
#